data_7356d0c990e51204f39efbc7b8c1ba14
#
_entry.id   7356d0c990e51204f39efbc7b8c1ba14
#
_cell.length_a   1.000
_cell.length_b   1.000
_cell.length_c   1.000
_cell.angle_alpha   90.00
_cell.angle_beta   90.00
_cell.angle_gamma   90.00
#
_symmetry.space_group_name_H-M   'P 1'
#
loop_
_entity.id
_entity.type
_entity.pdbx_description
1 polymer ?
#
loop_
_entity_poly.entity_id
_entity_poly.type
_entity_poly.pdbx_seq_one_letter_code
_entity_poly.pdbx_strand_id
1 'polypeptide(L)'
;MVKRFIFIIMILALLGGCYYSVYSNAYPHLKKIRIDPFENNTAEFALADNALNELSLSVRNDGRLKLVTQDPDCSLEGSITSFEEKIYSYDAANMVQDYQISLVLHVVFTDLVKNEVIFENTALRVSETYKVAEGSTARFTSKEEALGEIFTNIFKTVIQTSLEAW
;
A
#
# COMPACT_ATOMS: atom_id res chain seq x y z
N MET A 1 12.14 -56.27 14.19
CA MET A 1 12.47 -55.40 13.03
C MET A 1 11.25 -54.65 12.50
N VAL A 2 10.10 -55.29 12.31
CA VAL A 2 8.88 -54.68 11.74
C VAL A 2 8.36 -53.46 12.54
N LYS A 3 8.36 -53.49 13.89
CA LYS A 3 7.90 -52.37 14.71
C LYS A 3 8.76 -51.11 14.55
N ARG A 4 10.08 -51.25 14.34
CA ARG A 4 10.99 -50.10 14.10
C ARG A 4 10.75 -49.48 12.71
N PHE A 5 10.41 -50.29 11.73
CA PHE A 5 10.12 -49.86 10.37
C PHE A 5 8.79 -49.06 10.30
N ILE A 6 7.77 -49.51 11.01
CA ILE A 6 6.49 -48.82 11.12
C ILE A 6 6.65 -47.47 11.81
N PHE A 7 7.50 -47.37 12.84
CA PHE A 7 7.76 -46.10 13.57
C PHE A 7 8.49 -45.08 12.67
N ILE A 8 9.42 -45.51 11.82
CA ILE A 8 10.12 -44.65 10.86
C ILE A 8 9.16 -44.14 9.77
N ILE A 9 8.26 -44.99 9.25
CA ILE A 9 7.24 -44.56 8.27
C ILE A 9 6.29 -43.55 8.87
N MET A 10 5.90 -43.71 10.15
CA MET A 10 5.02 -42.80 10.85
C MET A 10 5.69 -41.43 11.09
N ILE A 11 6.98 -41.41 11.39
CA ILE A 11 7.75 -40.13 11.51
C ILE A 11 7.90 -39.45 10.15
N LEU A 12 8.14 -40.20 9.07
CA LEU A 12 8.23 -39.64 7.71
C LEU A 12 6.91 -39.04 7.23
N ALA A 13 5.77 -39.65 7.61
CA ALA A 13 4.44 -39.14 7.31
C ALA A 13 4.12 -37.83 8.05
N LEU A 14 4.71 -37.63 9.25
CA LEU A 14 4.55 -36.38 10.04
C LEU A 14 5.40 -35.23 9.50
N LEU A 15 6.46 -35.51 8.75
CA LEU A 15 7.32 -34.49 8.13
C LEU A 15 6.79 -33.96 6.79
N GLY A 16 5.77 -34.61 6.19
CA GLY A 16 5.07 -34.16 4.97
C GLY A 16 4.00 -33.08 5.22
N GLY A 17 3.85 -32.60 6.47
CA GLY A 17 2.86 -31.64 6.84
C GLY A 17 3.24 -30.19 6.48
N CYS A 18 2.40 -29.61 5.64
CA CYS A 18 2.15 -28.18 5.51
C CYS A 18 3.16 -27.31 4.77
N TYR A 19 3.24 -27.49 3.48
CA TYR A 19 3.47 -26.37 2.57
C TYR A 19 2.10 -25.82 2.10
N TYR A 20 1.27 -25.41 3.02
CA TYR A 20 0.02 -24.73 2.68
C TYR A 20 0.24 -23.24 2.84
N SER A 21 0.68 -22.57 1.77
CA SER A 21 0.55 -21.12 1.65
C SER A 21 -0.89 -20.84 1.23
N VAL A 22 -1.74 -20.48 2.19
CA VAL A 22 -3.09 -19.99 1.93
C VAL A 22 -3.00 -18.51 1.55
N TYR A 23 -2.48 -18.21 0.37
CA TYR A 23 -2.78 -16.95 -0.31
C TYR A 23 -4.15 -17.10 -0.95
N SER A 24 -5.18 -16.81 -0.20
CA SER A 24 -6.54 -16.68 -0.69
C SER A 24 -6.63 -15.36 -1.48
N ASN A 25 -6.31 -15.39 -2.76
CA ASN A 25 -6.58 -14.27 -3.66
C ASN A 25 -8.06 -14.33 -4.04
N ALA A 26 -8.88 -13.41 -3.52
CA ALA A 26 -10.30 -13.32 -3.84
C ALA A 26 -10.57 -13.12 -5.34
N TYR A 27 -9.59 -12.58 -6.08
CA TYR A 27 -9.68 -12.28 -7.51
C TYR A 27 -8.54 -12.94 -8.31
N PRO A 28 -8.53 -14.27 -8.48
CA PRO A 28 -7.43 -14.99 -9.12
C PRO A 28 -7.25 -14.68 -10.61
N HIS A 29 -8.24 -14.05 -11.26
CA HIS A 29 -8.18 -13.62 -12.66
C HIS A 29 -7.41 -12.31 -12.84
N LEU A 30 -7.29 -11.47 -11.80
CA LEU A 30 -6.52 -10.24 -11.86
C LEU A 30 -5.03 -10.54 -11.80
N LYS A 31 -4.29 -10.22 -12.86
CA LYS A 31 -2.83 -10.41 -12.99
C LYS A 31 -2.11 -9.12 -13.37
N LYS A 32 -2.80 -8.22 -14.08
CA LYS A 32 -2.23 -7.02 -14.66
C LYS A 32 -2.97 -5.80 -14.14
N ILE A 33 -2.24 -4.82 -13.63
CA ILE A 33 -2.78 -3.57 -13.12
C ILE A 33 -2.25 -2.39 -13.94
N ARG A 34 -3.13 -1.43 -14.23
CA ARG A 34 -2.78 -0.10 -14.68
C ARG A 34 -3.03 0.88 -13.54
N ILE A 35 -2.07 1.78 -13.31
CA ILE A 35 -2.25 2.93 -12.44
C ILE A 35 -2.47 4.13 -13.33
N ASP A 36 -3.64 4.73 -13.24
CA ASP A 36 -3.92 5.97 -13.93
C ASP A 36 -3.39 7.17 -13.11
N PRO A 37 -2.88 8.24 -13.74
CA PRO A 37 -2.44 9.42 -13.03
C PRO A 37 -3.55 9.98 -12.13
N PHE A 38 -3.24 10.22 -10.86
CA PHE A 38 -4.20 10.81 -9.92
C PHE A 38 -4.43 12.28 -10.28
N GLU A 39 -5.69 12.70 -10.27
CA GLU A 39 -6.03 14.10 -10.38
C GLU A 39 -5.59 14.85 -9.11
N ASN A 40 -4.88 15.96 -9.25
CA ASN A 40 -4.43 16.77 -8.12
C ASN A 40 -5.28 18.04 -7.99
N ASN A 41 -6.17 18.04 -7.02
CA ASN A 41 -7.06 19.16 -6.70
C ASN A 41 -6.51 20.03 -5.57
N THR A 42 -5.19 20.04 -5.34
CA THR A 42 -4.50 20.81 -4.30
C THR A 42 -3.51 21.81 -4.90
N ALA A 43 -2.98 22.70 -4.05
CA ALA A 43 -1.95 23.66 -4.45
C ALA A 43 -0.51 23.06 -4.51
N GLU A 44 -0.31 21.83 -4.06
CA GLU A 44 1.00 21.17 -4.05
C GLU A 44 1.24 20.43 -5.37
N PHE A 45 2.05 20.97 -6.25
CA PHE A 45 2.13 20.55 -7.66
C PHE A 45 2.71 19.14 -7.87
N ALA A 46 3.64 18.69 -7.03
CA ALA A 46 4.34 17.41 -7.24
C ALA A 46 3.56 16.16 -6.80
N LEU A 47 2.37 16.31 -6.19
CA LEU A 47 1.66 15.19 -5.55
C LEU A 47 1.19 14.12 -6.55
N ALA A 48 0.72 14.51 -7.73
CA ALA A 48 0.26 13.55 -8.74
C ALA A 48 1.41 12.68 -9.26
N ASP A 49 2.56 13.29 -9.55
CA ASP A 49 3.76 12.56 -10.00
C ASP A 49 4.33 11.67 -8.90
N ASN A 50 4.38 12.16 -7.65
CA ASN A 50 4.80 11.37 -6.51
C ASN A 50 3.86 10.17 -6.29
N ALA A 51 2.54 10.37 -6.37
CA ALA A 51 1.55 9.30 -6.28
C ALA A 51 1.78 8.23 -7.33
N LEU A 52 1.90 8.61 -8.60
CA LEU A 52 2.13 7.67 -9.71
C LEU A 52 3.43 6.87 -9.52
N ASN A 53 4.52 7.54 -9.14
CA ASN A 53 5.82 6.90 -8.92
C ASN A 53 5.78 5.92 -7.75
N GLU A 54 5.30 6.35 -6.59
CA GLU A 54 5.29 5.53 -5.36
C GLU A 54 4.29 4.37 -5.43
N LEU A 55 3.10 4.59 -6.00
CA LEU A 55 2.14 3.51 -6.24
C LEU A 55 2.69 2.49 -7.25
N SER A 56 3.35 2.95 -8.32
CA SER A 56 4.01 2.08 -9.29
C SER A 56 5.13 1.24 -8.67
N LEU A 57 5.92 1.85 -7.78
CA LEU A 57 6.97 1.17 -7.02
C LEU A 57 6.37 0.14 -6.06
N SER A 58 5.28 0.50 -5.36
CA SER A 58 4.57 -0.39 -4.45
C SER A 58 4.02 -1.63 -5.16
N VAL A 59 3.41 -1.47 -6.36
CA VAL A 59 2.94 -2.60 -7.20
C VAL A 59 4.09 -3.53 -7.57
N ARG A 60 5.23 -2.97 -8.00
CA ARG A 60 6.41 -3.78 -8.39
C ARG A 60 6.99 -4.55 -7.21
N ASN A 61 7.04 -3.94 -6.02
CA ASN A 61 7.57 -4.55 -4.81
C ASN A 61 6.63 -5.61 -4.23
N ASP A 62 5.31 -5.43 -4.36
CA ASP A 62 4.29 -6.38 -3.91
C ASP A 62 4.30 -7.67 -4.75
N GLY A 63 4.43 -7.55 -6.06
CA GLY A 63 4.59 -8.66 -7.00
C GLY A 63 3.34 -9.50 -7.27
N ARG A 64 2.20 -9.23 -6.64
CA ARG A 64 0.92 -9.95 -6.89
C ARG A 64 0.34 -9.58 -8.25
N LEU A 65 0.45 -8.31 -8.62
CA LEU A 65 -0.02 -7.76 -9.89
C LEU A 65 1.16 -7.24 -10.71
N LYS A 66 1.12 -7.43 -12.02
CA LYS A 66 2.11 -6.90 -12.94
C LYS A 66 1.65 -5.52 -13.45
N LEU A 67 2.47 -4.49 -13.25
CA LEU A 67 2.21 -3.16 -13.79
C LEU A 67 2.30 -3.17 -15.32
N VAL A 68 1.25 -2.70 -15.99
CA VAL A 68 1.13 -2.63 -17.45
C VAL A 68 0.48 -1.30 -17.87
N THR A 69 0.72 -0.91 -19.13
CA THR A 69 0.05 0.25 -19.75
C THR A 69 -1.05 -0.16 -20.73
N GLN A 70 -0.97 -1.38 -21.25
CA GLN A 70 -1.94 -1.93 -22.23
C GLN A 70 -2.55 -3.22 -21.71
N ASP A 71 -3.81 -3.45 -22.07
CA ASP A 71 -4.59 -4.64 -21.72
C ASP A 71 -4.52 -5.00 -20.21
N PRO A 72 -4.82 -4.05 -19.29
CA PRO A 72 -4.89 -4.31 -17.87
C PRO A 72 -6.13 -5.14 -17.51
N ASP A 73 -6.01 -5.98 -16.47
CA ASP A 73 -7.14 -6.71 -15.89
C ASP A 73 -7.87 -5.85 -14.85
N CYS A 74 -7.15 -4.91 -14.22
CA CYS A 74 -7.70 -3.96 -13.26
C CYS A 74 -7.02 -2.60 -13.36
N SER A 75 -7.68 -1.55 -12.86
CA SER A 75 -7.15 -0.20 -12.78
C SER A 75 -7.26 0.38 -11.38
N LEU A 76 -6.25 1.18 -11.02
CA LEU A 76 -6.24 2.01 -9.82
C LEU A 76 -6.22 3.47 -10.28
N GLU A 77 -7.22 4.23 -9.88
CA GLU A 77 -7.39 5.64 -10.22
C GLU A 77 -7.89 6.44 -9.02
N GLY A 78 -7.79 7.76 -9.08
CA GLY A 78 -8.32 8.60 -8.02
C GLY A 78 -7.99 10.07 -8.16
N SER A 79 -8.31 10.82 -7.11
CA SER A 79 -7.98 12.23 -6.99
C SER A 79 -7.50 12.57 -5.58
N ILE A 80 -6.52 13.50 -5.50
CA ILE A 80 -6.04 14.07 -4.25
C ILE A 80 -6.88 15.32 -3.99
N THR A 81 -7.73 15.25 -2.97
CA THR A 81 -8.73 16.29 -2.67
C THR A 81 -8.27 17.29 -1.62
N SER A 82 -7.32 16.91 -0.76
CA SER A 82 -6.76 17.79 0.25
C SER A 82 -5.31 17.42 0.56
N PHE A 83 -4.49 18.44 0.74
CA PHE A 83 -3.14 18.38 1.31
C PHE A 83 -3.04 19.38 2.44
N GLU A 84 -2.61 18.93 3.61
CA GLU A 84 -2.37 19.77 4.78
C GLU A 84 -1.01 19.43 5.37
N GLU A 85 -0.21 20.45 5.63
CA GLU A 85 1.07 20.37 6.34
C GLU A 85 1.01 21.31 7.54
N LYS A 86 1.22 20.77 8.75
CA LYS A 86 1.14 21.52 10.00
C LYS A 86 2.22 21.11 10.97
N ILE A 87 2.55 22.02 11.89
CA ILE A 87 3.44 21.73 13.01
C ILE A 87 2.78 20.64 13.87
N TYR A 88 3.53 19.57 14.13
CA TYR A 88 3.10 18.44 14.95
C TYR A 88 3.63 18.54 16.38
N SER A 89 4.90 18.89 16.55
CA SER A 89 5.52 18.98 17.86
C SER A 89 6.53 20.11 17.99
N TYR A 90 6.79 20.49 19.24
CA TYR A 90 7.82 21.45 19.64
C TYR A 90 8.78 20.77 20.62
N ASP A 91 10.01 21.23 20.67
CA ASP A 91 10.99 20.83 21.69
C ASP A 91 10.79 21.60 23.01
N ALA A 92 11.63 21.30 24.02
CA ALA A 92 11.60 21.97 25.32
C ALA A 92 11.93 23.47 25.25
N ALA A 93 12.56 23.94 24.19
CA ALA A 93 12.88 25.34 23.92
C ALA A 93 11.80 26.04 23.08
N ASN A 94 10.68 25.36 22.84
CA ASN A 94 9.54 25.83 22.03
C ASN A 94 9.90 26.06 20.55
N MET A 95 10.89 25.30 20.03
CA MET A 95 11.24 25.28 18.62
C MET A 95 10.53 24.13 17.93
N VAL A 96 10.13 24.32 16.66
CA VAL A 96 9.45 23.26 15.86
C VAL A 96 10.37 22.06 15.71
N GLN A 97 9.86 20.89 16.07
CA GLN A 97 10.58 19.62 16.02
C GLN A 97 10.12 18.73 14.88
N ASP A 98 8.81 18.63 14.67
CA ASP A 98 8.20 17.80 13.65
C ASP A 98 7.07 18.51 12.94
N TYR A 99 6.89 18.16 11.65
CA TYR A 99 5.68 18.46 10.88
C TYR A 99 4.86 17.20 10.63
N GLN A 100 3.57 17.36 10.51
CA GLN A 100 2.63 16.34 10.04
C GLN A 100 2.10 16.72 8.68
N ILE A 101 2.14 15.77 7.76
CA ILE A 101 1.44 15.83 6.47
C ILE A 101 0.18 14.99 6.58
N SER A 102 -0.92 15.51 6.05
CA SER A 102 -2.20 14.80 5.91
C SER A 102 -2.68 14.93 4.48
N LEU A 103 -2.99 13.79 3.84
CA LEU A 103 -3.65 13.72 2.55
C LEU A 103 -5.07 13.18 2.70
N VAL A 104 -5.98 13.70 1.88
CA VAL A 104 -7.31 13.12 1.67
C VAL A 104 -7.44 12.82 0.19
N LEU A 105 -7.81 11.57 -0.12
CA LEU A 105 -7.93 11.07 -1.49
C LEU A 105 -9.29 10.42 -1.71
N HIS A 106 -9.80 10.57 -2.93
CA HIS A 106 -10.76 9.63 -3.51
C HIS A 106 -9.97 8.57 -4.28
N VAL A 107 -10.20 7.30 -3.99
CA VAL A 107 -9.47 6.19 -4.61
C VAL A 107 -10.48 5.15 -5.07
N VAL A 108 -10.31 4.69 -6.31
CA VAL A 108 -11.15 3.66 -6.93
C VAL A 108 -10.26 2.56 -7.49
N PHE A 109 -10.57 1.31 -7.17
CA PHE A 109 -9.94 0.13 -7.74
C PHE A 109 -10.99 -0.71 -8.44
N THR A 110 -10.82 -0.90 -9.75
CA THR A 110 -11.81 -1.49 -10.64
C THR A 110 -11.30 -2.78 -11.29
N ASP A 111 -12.10 -3.82 -11.26
CA ASP A 111 -11.95 -5.01 -12.11
C ASP A 111 -12.47 -4.69 -13.51
N LEU A 112 -11.56 -4.57 -14.48
CA LEU A 112 -11.89 -4.25 -15.86
C LEU A 112 -12.40 -5.47 -16.65
N VAL A 113 -12.11 -6.69 -16.17
CA VAL A 113 -12.59 -7.93 -16.80
C VAL A 113 -14.07 -8.14 -16.54
N LYS A 114 -14.51 -7.86 -15.30
CA LYS A 114 -15.92 -7.96 -14.89
C LYS A 114 -16.67 -6.64 -14.97
N ASN A 115 -15.95 -5.53 -15.19
CA ASN A 115 -16.48 -4.16 -15.14
C ASN A 115 -17.17 -3.85 -13.79
N GLU A 116 -16.47 -4.15 -12.69
CA GLU A 116 -16.95 -4.03 -11.32
C GLU A 116 -15.97 -3.23 -10.46
N VAL A 117 -16.50 -2.30 -9.65
CA VAL A 117 -15.70 -1.59 -8.64
C VAL A 117 -15.48 -2.51 -7.45
N ILE A 118 -14.22 -2.88 -7.20
CA ILE A 118 -13.82 -3.76 -6.09
C ILE A 118 -13.65 -2.95 -4.79
N PHE A 119 -13.08 -1.75 -4.92
CA PHE A 119 -12.84 -0.86 -3.79
C PHE A 119 -13.09 0.58 -4.21
N GLU A 120 -13.79 1.32 -3.36
CA GLU A 120 -13.95 2.75 -3.48
C GLU A 120 -13.92 3.39 -2.09
N ASN A 121 -13.13 4.45 -1.94
CA ASN A 121 -13.14 5.29 -0.76
C ASN A 121 -13.06 6.76 -1.19
N THR A 122 -14.14 7.50 -0.96
CA THR A 122 -14.28 8.89 -1.40
C THR A 122 -13.51 9.90 -0.54
N ALA A 123 -13.02 9.49 0.63
CA ALA A 123 -12.33 10.37 1.58
C ALA A 123 -11.28 9.58 2.40
N LEU A 124 -10.45 8.78 1.72
CA LEU A 124 -9.35 8.07 2.36
C LEU A 124 -8.34 9.08 2.91
N ARG A 125 -8.22 9.12 4.25
CA ARG A 125 -7.28 10.00 4.94
C ARG A 125 -6.07 9.21 5.42
N VAL A 126 -4.88 9.69 5.05
CA VAL A 126 -3.60 9.14 5.52
C VAL A 126 -2.71 10.29 5.98
N SER A 127 -1.96 10.09 7.05
CA SER A 127 -1.09 11.11 7.64
C SER A 127 0.21 10.48 8.10
N GLU A 128 1.32 11.21 7.93
CA GLU A 128 2.64 10.84 8.44
C GLU A 128 3.34 12.07 9.02
N THR A 129 4.36 11.85 9.86
CA THR A 129 5.18 12.90 10.45
C THR A 129 6.61 12.80 9.97
N TYR A 130 7.27 13.95 9.78
CA TYR A 130 8.68 14.01 9.48
C TYR A 130 9.40 15.04 10.37
N LYS A 131 10.67 14.78 10.65
CA LYS A 131 11.48 15.63 11.51
C LYS A 131 12.10 16.79 10.76
N VAL A 132 12.27 17.92 11.47
CA VAL A 132 12.99 19.11 10.98
C VAL A 132 14.10 19.54 11.95
N ALA A 133 14.19 18.91 13.13
CA ALA A 133 15.22 19.21 14.13
C ALA A 133 15.87 17.93 14.66
N GLU A 134 17.10 18.05 15.16
CA GLU A 134 17.76 16.97 15.88
C GLU A 134 17.04 16.71 17.22
N GLY A 135 16.97 15.40 17.61
CA GLY A 135 16.27 14.98 18.84
C GLY A 135 14.79 14.61 18.61
N SER A 136 14.25 14.78 17.42
CA SER A 136 12.94 14.26 17.04
C SER A 136 12.92 12.73 17.06
N THR A 137 11.75 12.19 17.42
CA THR A 137 11.43 10.74 17.34
C THR A 137 10.64 10.39 16.09
N ALA A 138 10.33 11.36 15.21
CA ALA A 138 9.64 11.08 13.96
C ALA A 138 10.44 10.10 13.09
N ARG A 139 9.72 9.19 12.44
CA ARG A 139 10.31 8.10 11.65
C ARG A 139 11.03 8.59 10.39
N PHE A 140 10.47 9.60 9.74
CA PHE A 140 10.94 10.09 8.46
C PHE A 140 11.82 11.34 8.62
N THR A 141 12.84 11.45 7.76
CA THR A 141 13.82 12.53 7.82
C THR A 141 13.51 13.68 6.87
N SER A 142 12.56 13.46 5.95
CA SER A 142 12.12 14.48 4.99
C SER A 142 10.64 14.36 4.66
N LYS A 143 10.11 15.43 4.06
CA LYS A 143 8.75 15.50 3.52
C LYS A 143 8.52 14.42 2.44
N GLU A 144 9.51 14.22 1.58
CA GLU A 144 9.46 13.26 0.47
C GLU A 144 9.36 11.82 0.97
N GLU A 145 10.14 11.45 2.00
CA GLU A 145 10.06 10.13 2.62
C GLU A 145 8.68 9.89 3.26
N ALA A 146 8.15 10.88 3.97
CA ALA A 146 6.83 10.81 4.60
C ALA A 146 5.70 10.68 3.54
N LEU A 147 5.79 11.41 2.42
CA LEU A 147 4.86 11.29 1.30
C LEU A 147 4.94 9.91 0.64
N GLY A 148 6.15 9.37 0.44
CA GLY A 148 6.34 8.02 -0.09
C GLY A 148 5.66 6.95 0.77
N GLU A 149 5.79 7.03 2.10
CA GLU A 149 5.10 6.11 3.00
C GLU A 149 3.57 6.30 2.97
N ILE A 150 3.07 7.53 2.86
CA ILE A 150 1.64 7.80 2.69
C ILE A 150 1.09 7.03 1.47
N PHE A 151 1.72 7.14 0.30
CA PHE A 151 1.27 6.44 -0.91
C PHE A 151 1.44 4.92 -0.80
N THR A 152 2.51 4.46 -0.14
CA THR A 152 2.69 3.04 0.18
C THR A 152 1.56 2.51 1.07
N ASN A 153 1.14 3.27 2.07
CA ASN A 153 0.04 2.90 2.96
C ASN A 153 -1.32 2.93 2.25
N ILE A 154 -1.53 3.86 1.32
CA ILE A 154 -2.71 3.89 0.44
C ILE A 154 -2.76 2.61 -0.39
N PHE A 155 -1.65 2.25 -1.05
CA PHE A 155 -1.56 1.02 -1.83
C PHE A 155 -1.86 -0.23 -0.99
N LYS A 156 -1.23 -0.35 0.19
CA LYS A 156 -1.48 -1.47 1.11
C LYS A 156 -2.96 -1.56 1.49
N THR A 157 -3.57 -0.42 1.86
CA THR A 157 -4.99 -0.36 2.24
C THR A 157 -5.88 -0.85 1.10
N VAL A 158 -5.69 -0.35 -0.12
CA VAL A 158 -6.47 -0.75 -1.30
C VAL A 158 -6.30 -2.25 -1.57
N ILE A 159 -5.06 -2.72 -1.66
CA ILE A 159 -4.76 -4.11 -2.03
C ILE A 159 -5.20 -5.10 -0.93
N GLN A 160 -4.97 -4.79 0.34
CA GLN A 160 -5.42 -5.65 1.44
C GLN A 160 -6.94 -5.75 1.51
N THR A 161 -7.63 -4.61 1.43
CA THR A 161 -9.10 -4.59 1.48
C THR A 161 -9.72 -5.26 0.26
N SER A 162 -9.08 -5.16 -0.92
CA SER A 162 -9.62 -5.67 -2.19
C SER A 162 -9.28 -7.14 -2.43
N LEU A 163 -7.99 -7.51 -2.34
CA LEU A 163 -7.51 -8.83 -2.75
C LEU A 163 -7.47 -9.84 -1.62
N GLU A 164 -7.46 -9.40 -0.36
CA GLU A 164 -7.41 -10.24 0.84
C GLU A 164 -8.76 -10.26 1.58
N ALA A 165 -9.86 -9.86 0.93
CA ALA A 165 -11.19 -9.91 1.51
C ALA A 165 -11.57 -11.36 1.86
N TRP A 166 -11.90 -11.57 3.13
CA TRP A 166 -12.28 -12.85 3.77
C TRP A 166 -13.79 -13.09 3.63
#